data_69cf9976ec141801325af276b9fea582
#
_entry.id   69cf9976ec141801325af276b9fea582
#
_cell.length_a   1.000
_cell.length_b   1.000
_cell.length_c   1.000
_cell.angle_alpha   90.00
_cell.angle_beta   90.00
_cell.angle_gamma   90.00
#
_symmetry.space_group_name_H-M   'P 1'
#
loop_
_entity.id
_entity.type
_entity.pdbx_description
1 polymer ?
#
loop_
_entity_poly.entity_id
_entity_poly.type
_entity_poly.pdbx_seq_one_letter_code
_entity_poly.pdbx_strand_id
1 'polypeptide(L)'
;IMKFDRKKDKLNDICRTVSHNEALRRPKKTALFGTNEVSNYTMLPEHSRWFIKYFSNEGDVCADNSFGRGTNILAAAYEGRKVIGFDLNKNNVECVREALDQYIPNSEHELHHSCGVEMEEYKEASNMIDLFINDIPYILSAEKYNDDPRDLCNMKGLDEFYGRVEVMMKNMKRLIKTSNYEDGVFKPIIMKVGSQRRGKKGLMDMATDIEMIGRKLNLTLHDKIFNELRPNMQSYIINTTFKKRFTMKIQETSLVFVKYV
;
A
#
# COMPACT_ATOMS: atom_id res chain seq x y z
N ILE A 1 0.26 -1.69 -24.68
CA ILE A 1 0.07 -0.24 -24.48
C ILE A 1 -1.41 -0.05 -24.18
N MET A 2 -1.70 0.29 -22.94
CA MET A 2 -3.06 0.54 -22.47
C MET A 2 -3.63 1.74 -23.22
N LYS A 3 -4.69 1.57 -24.00
CA LYS A 3 -5.40 2.68 -24.64
C LYS A 3 -6.37 3.25 -23.61
N PHE A 4 -6.06 4.40 -23.06
CA PHE A 4 -6.97 5.12 -22.18
C PHE A 4 -8.20 5.61 -22.95
N ASP A 5 -9.38 5.23 -22.49
CA ASP A 5 -10.62 5.84 -22.96
C ASP A 5 -10.88 7.11 -22.16
N ARG A 6 -10.58 8.27 -22.76
CA ARG A 6 -10.76 9.59 -22.15
C ARG A 6 -12.15 9.83 -21.54
N LYS A 7 -13.18 9.16 -22.02
CA LYS A 7 -14.55 9.28 -21.48
C LYS A 7 -14.81 8.37 -20.31
N LYS A 8 -14.18 7.18 -20.25
CA LYS A 8 -14.37 6.19 -19.18
C LYS A 8 -13.44 6.41 -17.99
N ASP A 9 -12.20 6.82 -18.25
CA ASP A 9 -11.14 6.78 -17.23
C ASP A 9 -10.90 8.15 -16.58
N LYS A 10 -11.72 9.18 -16.87
CA LYS A 10 -11.59 10.54 -16.32
C LYS A 10 -10.13 11.00 -16.30
N LEU A 11 -9.54 11.15 -17.48
CA LEU A 11 -8.11 11.43 -17.68
C LEU A 11 -7.55 12.59 -16.83
N ASN A 12 -8.41 13.52 -16.42
CA ASN A 12 -8.02 14.60 -15.52
C ASN A 12 -7.63 14.13 -14.11
N ASP A 13 -8.11 12.97 -13.66
CA ASP A 13 -7.77 12.40 -12.36
C ASP A 13 -6.47 11.58 -12.43
N ILE A 14 -6.10 11.12 -13.64
CA ILE A 14 -4.93 10.26 -13.88
C ILE A 14 -3.63 11.09 -13.92
N CYS A 15 -3.70 12.32 -14.42
CA CYS A 15 -2.52 13.17 -14.63
C CYS A 15 -2.20 14.11 -13.45
N ARG A 16 -2.80 13.93 -12.29
CA ARG A 16 -2.56 14.78 -11.13
C ARG A 16 -1.71 14.05 -10.10
N THR A 17 -0.66 14.71 -9.65
CA THR A 17 0.11 14.30 -8.47
C THR A 17 -0.69 14.42 -7.15
N VAL A 18 -1.87 15.01 -7.22
CA VAL A 18 -2.85 15.12 -6.13
C VAL A 18 -4.15 14.48 -6.60
N SER A 19 -4.50 13.34 -6.01
CA SER A 19 -5.80 12.73 -6.23
C SER A 19 -6.85 13.45 -5.38
N HIS A 20 -7.71 14.26 -6.01
CA HIS A 20 -8.90 14.80 -5.36
C HIS A 20 -10.03 13.78 -5.48
N ASN A 21 -10.29 13.09 -4.39
CA ASN A 21 -11.31 12.05 -4.36
C ASN A 21 -12.59 12.54 -3.70
N GLU A 22 -13.44 13.22 -4.45
CA GLU A 22 -14.82 13.47 -4.01
C GLU A 22 -15.62 12.15 -3.83
N ALA A 23 -15.25 11.12 -4.58
CA ALA A 23 -15.90 9.81 -4.53
C ALA A 23 -15.50 8.94 -3.33
N LEU A 24 -14.41 9.29 -2.63
CA LEU A 24 -13.88 8.50 -1.53
C LEU A 24 -14.54 8.81 -0.18
N ARG A 25 -15.83 9.07 -0.18
CA ARG A 25 -16.61 8.85 1.04
C ARG A 25 -16.53 7.35 1.31
N ARG A 26 -15.88 6.97 2.43
CA ARG A 26 -16.02 5.61 2.94
C ARG A 26 -17.50 5.28 2.94
N PRO A 27 -17.96 4.34 2.12
CA PRO A 27 -19.33 3.88 2.21
C PRO A 27 -19.50 3.36 3.62
N LYS A 28 -20.61 3.70 4.25
CA LYS A 28 -20.90 3.29 5.65
C LYS A 28 -20.86 1.78 5.86
N LYS A 29 -20.89 0.98 4.80
CA LYS A 29 -20.81 -0.49 4.74
C LYS A 29 -20.55 -0.88 3.29
N THR A 30 -19.33 -0.92 2.83
CA THR A 30 -19.02 -1.77 1.69
C THR A 30 -17.64 -2.31 1.91
N ALA A 31 -17.63 -3.48 2.41
CA ALA A 31 -16.64 -4.41 2.02
C ALA A 31 -16.68 -4.52 0.49
N LEU A 32 -15.56 -4.37 -0.20
CA LEU A 32 -15.35 -5.13 -1.40
C LEU A 32 -15.62 -6.56 -0.93
N PHE A 33 -16.76 -7.16 -1.35
CA PHE A 33 -17.04 -8.55 -1.01
C PHE A 33 -17.43 -8.91 0.44
N GLY A 34 -18.36 -8.18 1.04
CA GLY A 34 -19.14 -8.73 2.17
C GLY A 34 -18.43 -8.93 3.52
N THR A 35 -17.18 -8.53 3.67
CA THR A 35 -16.53 -8.57 4.98
C THR A 35 -17.13 -7.50 5.89
N ASN A 36 -17.85 -7.92 6.93
CA ASN A 36 -18.73 -7.07 7.76
C ASN A 36 -18.01 -6.03 8.64
N GLU A 37 -16.69 -5.98 8.61
CA GLU A 37 -15.92 -5.08 9.45
C GLU A 37 -15.06 -4.12 8.61
N VAL A 38 -15.57 -2.94 8.34
CA VAL A 38 -14.79 -1.84 7.77
C VAL A 38 -13.93 -1.24 8.87
N SER A 39 -12.67 -1.62 8.91
CA SER A 39 -11.67 -0.93 9.73
C SER A 39 -11.45 0.49 9.22
N ASN A 40 -11.27 1.44 10.13
CA ASN A 40 -10.87 2.81 9.79
C ASN A 40 -9.43 2.90 9.26
N TYR A 41 -8.70 1.80 9.23
CA TYR A 41 -7.27 1.69 8.95
C TYR A 41 -6.95 0.93 7.67
N THR A 42 -7.94 0.63 6.84
CA THR A 42 -7.73 -0.02 5.54
C THR A 42 -7.62 1.01 4.41
N MET A 43 -6.83 0.68 3.42
CA MET A 43 -6.77 1.45 2.17
C MET A 43 -8.17 1.49 1.52
N LEU A 44 -8.50 2.60 0.88
CA LEU A 44 -9.78 2.71 0.17
C LEU A 44 -9.73 1.88 -1.12
N PRO A 45 -10.74 1.04 -1.39
CA PRO A 45 -10.79 0.18 -2.58
C PRO A 45 -10.58 0.93 -3.89
N GLU A 46 -11.15 2.11 -4.01
CA GLU A 46 -11.03 2.95 -5.20
C GLU A 46 -9.59 3.43 -5.43
N HIS A 47 -8.85 3.74 -4.35
CA HIS A 47 -7.42 4.05 -4.43
C HIS A 47 -6.61 2.85 -4.91
N SER A 48 -6.84 1.67 -4.33
CA SER A 48 -6.18 0.44 -4.77
C SER A 48 -6.44 0.17 -6.23
N ARG A 49 -7.71 0.21 -6.66
CA ARG A 49 -8.10 0.01 -8.06
C ARG A 49 -7.45 1.03 -9.00
N TRP A 50 -7.39 2.29 -8.59
CA TRP A 50 -6.74 3.33 -9.38
C TRP A 50 -5.25 3.03 -9.58
N PHE A 51 -4.50 2.71 -8.52
CA PHE A 51 -3.09 2.35 -8.63
C PHE A 51 -2.88 1.12 -9.50
N ILE A 52 -3.68 0.08 -9.30
CA ILE A 52 -3.58 -1.17 -10.05
C ILE A 52 -3.82 -0.93 -11.55
N LYS A 53 -4.89 -0.22 -11.90
CA LYS A 53 -5.22 0.08 -13.30
C LYS A 53 -4.21 1.00 -13.96
N TYR A 54 -3.63 1.94 -13.21
CA TYR A 54 -2.68 2.91 -13.74
C TYR A 54 -1.28 2.32 -13.93
N PHE A 55 -0.84 1.46 -12.99
CA PHE A 55 0.53 0.97 -12.93
C PHE A 55 0.71 -0.49 -13.34
N SER A 56 -0.33 -1.18 -13.76
CA SER A 56 -0.24 -2.56 -14.25
C SER A 56 -1.25 -2.83 -15.37
N ASN A 57 -1.06 -3.96 -16.06
CA ASN A 57 -1.96 -4.46 -17.09
C ASN A 57 -2.67 -5.73 -16.60
N GLU A 58 -3.77 -6.10 -17.26
CA GLU A 58 -4.42 -7.41 -17.06
C GLU A 58 -3.42 -8.54 -17.30
N GLY A 59 -3.41 -9.55 -16.42
CA GLY A 59 -2.46 -10.66 -16.44
C GLY A 59 -1.12 -10.37 -15.74
N ASP A 60 -0.79 -9.11 -15.40
CA ASP A 60 0.40 -8.79 -14.61
C ASP A 60 0.31 -9.38 -13.19
N VAL A 61 1.47 -9.64 -12.58
CA VAL A 61 1.59 -10.15 -11.21
C VAL A 61 1.66 -8.96 -10.25
N CYS A 62 0.64 -8.78 -9.42
CA CYS A 62 0.58 -7.76 -8.36
C CYS A 62 0.85 -8.40 -7.00
N ALA A 63 1.65 -7.75 -6.17
CA ALA A 63 1.96 -8.24 -4.83
C ALA A 63 1.69 -7.20 -3.74
N ASP A 64 1.25 -7.70 -2.57
CA ASP A 64 1.16 -6.95 -1.32
C ASP A 64 1.80 -7.77 -0.19
N ASN A 65 2.82 -7.22 0.43
CA ASN A 65 3.60 -7.93 1.45
C ASN A 65 3.14 -7.67 2.90
N SER A 66 2.01 -7.00 3.07
CA SER A 66 1.31 -6.84 4.36
C SER A 66 -0.15 -6.50 4.10
N PHE A 67 -0.84 -7.44 3.44
CA PHE A 67 -2.14 -7.13 2.82
C PHE A 67 -3.28 -6.87 3.82
N GLY A 68 -3.13 -7.23 5.09
CA GLY A 68 -4.15 -7.02 6.11
C GLY A 68 -5.50 -7.61 5.71
N ARG A 69 -6.50 -6.77 5.55
CA ARG A 69 -7.84 -7.19 5.10
C ARG A 69 -7.97 -7.40 3.60
N GLY A 70 -6.86 -7.36 2.86
CA GLY A 70 -6.78 -7.75 1.46
C GLY A 70 -7.27 -6.73 0.45
N THR A 71 -7.42 -5.46 0.79
CA THR A 71 -7.98 -4.47 -0.15
C THR A 71 -7.21 -4.42 -1.48
N ASN A 72 -5.87 -4.40 -1.43
CA ASN A 72 -5.05 -4.38 -2.65
C ASN A 72 -5.12 -5.71 -3.41
N ILE A 73 -5.11 -6.84 -2.69
CA ILE A 73 -5.21 -8.19 -3.26
C ILE A 73 -6.54 -8.37 -3.99
N LEU A 74 -7.65 -8.08 -3.31
CA LEU A 74 -9.00 -8.20 -3.88
C LEU A 74 -9.19 -7.25 -5.07
N ALA A 75 -8.69 -6.03 -4.97
CA ALA A 75 -8.77 -5.07 -6.07
C ALA A 75 -7.94 -5.52 -7.29
N ALA A 76 -6.75 -6.07 -7.09
CA ALA A 76 -5.90 -6.56 -8.16
C ALA A 76 -6.52 -7.78 -8.86
N ALA A 77 -7.01 -8.75 -8.10
CA ALA A 77 -7.71 -9.90 -8.63
C ALA A 77 -8.98 -9.50 -9.41
N TYR A 78 -9.78 -8.57 -8.86
CA TYR A 78 -10.97 -8.06 -9.52
C TYR A 78 -10.68 -7.38 -10.87
N GLU A 79 -9.53 -6.71 -10.97
CA GLU A 79 -9.07 -6.07 -12.20
C GLU A 79 -8.28 -7.04 -13.12
N GLY A 80 -8.33 -8.36 -12.88
CA GLY A 80 -7.74 -9.39 -13.75
C GLY A 80 -6.22 -9.58 -13.61
N ARG A 81 -5.64 -9.20 -12.46
CA ARG A 81 -4.22 -9.43 -12.16
C ARG A 81 -4.05 -10.74 -11.40
N LYS A 82 -2.90 -11.39 -11.59
CA LYS A 82 -2.43 -12.45 -10.69
C LYS A 82 -1.97 -11.82 -9.39
N VAL A 83 -2.26 -12.45 -8.25
CA VAL A 83 -1.93 -11.84 -6.97
C VAL A 83 -1.07 -12.73 -6.09
N ILE A 84 -0.08 -12.10 -5.43
CA ILE A 84 0.74 -12.71 -4.40
C ILE A 84 0.61 -11.85 -3.14
N GLY A 85 0.28 -12.48 -2.01
CA GLY A 85 0.04 -11.77 -0.76
C GLY A 85 0.72 -12.43 0.43
N PHE A 86 1.20 -11.61 1.37
CA PHE A 86 1.79 -12.05 2.65
C PHE A 86 1.08 -11.35 3.80
N ASP A 87 0.73 -12.07 4.83
CA ASP A 87 0.24 -11.51 6.10
C ASP A 87 0.59 -12.42 7.26
N LEU A 88 0.94 -11.82 8.41
CA LEU A 88 1.25 -12.55 9.64
C LEU A 88 0.00 -12.98 10.40
N ASN A 89 -1.17 -12.44 10.05
CA ASN A 89 -2.44 -12.81 10.67
C ASN A 89 -3.12 -13.89 9.84
N LYS A 90 -3.17 -15.11 10.38
CA LYS A 90 -3.79 -16.27 9.72
C LYS A 90 -5.25 -16.02 9.34
N ASN A 91 -6.01 -15.35 10.19
CA ASN A 91 -7.42 -15.05 9.89
C ASN A 91 -7.56 -14.11 8.68
N ASN A 92 -6.65 -13.14 8.50
CA ASN A 92 -6.65 -12.30 7.31
C ASN A 92 -6.43 -13.15 6.05
N VAL A 93 -5.46 -14.07 6.09
CA VAL A 93 -5.14 -14.95 4.96
C VAL A 93 -6.35 -15.83 4.59
N GLU A 94 -6.99 -16.44 5.58
CA GLU A 94 -8.16 -17.29 5.36
C GLU A 94 -9.35 -16.49 4.81
N CYS A 95 -9.71 -15.37 5.44
CA CYS A 95 -10.81 -14.53 4.99
C CYS A 95 -10.62 -13.98 3.57
N VAL A 96 -9.39 -13.56 3.22
CA VAL A 96 -9.12 -13.04 1.87
C VAL A 96 -9.16 -14.15 0.82
N ARG A 97 -8.66 -15.35 1.16
CA ARG A 97 -8.76 -16.52 0.29
C ARG A 97 -10.22 -16.91 0.02
N GLU A 98 -11.01 -17.03 1.08
CA GLU A 98 -12.46 -17.30 0.96
C GLU A 98 -13.17 -16.25 0.10
N ALA A 99 -12.83 -14.97 0.26
CA ALA A 99 -13.41 -13.91 -0.56
C ALA A 99 -13.01 -14.02 -2.03
N LEU A 100 -11.74 -14.36 -2.34
CA LEU A 100 -11.29 -14.60 -3.72
C LEU A 100 -12.04 -15.78 -4.33
N ASP A 101 -12.08 -16.92 -3.63
CA ASP A 101 -12.74 -18.14 -4.11
C ASP A 101 -14.26 -17.93 -4.35
N GLN A 102 -14.91 -17.16 -3.47
CA GLN A 102 -16.35 -16.91 -3.55
C GLN A 102 -16.70 -15.88 -4.63
N TYR A 103 -15.97 -14.76 -4.71
CA TYR A 103 -16.38 -13.61 -5.52
C TYR A 103 -15.56 -13.44 -6.81
N ILE A 104 -14.37 -14.04 -6.87
CA ILE A 104 -13.47 -13.99 -8.05
C ILE A 104 -12.91 -15.39 -8.30
N PRO A 105 -13.76 -16.41 -8.55
CA PRO A 105 -13.36 -17.82 -8.54
C PRO A 105 -12.31 -18.19 -9.61
N ASN A 106 -12.12 -17.36 -10.62
CA ASN A 106 -11.12 -17.56 -11.67
C ASN A 106 -9.82 -16.76 -11.42
N SER A 107 -9.65 -16.16 -10.23
CA SER A 107 -8.43 -15.43 -9.91
C SER A 107 -7.26 -16.39 -9.70
N GLU A 108 -6.10 -16.05 -10.29
CA GLU A 108 -4.83 -16.70 -9.95
C GLU A 108 -4.25 -16.02 -8.71
N HIS A 109 -4.17 -16.74 -7.59
CA HIS A 109 -3.71 -16.15 -6.33
C HIS A 109 -2.84 -17.10 -5.49
N GLU A 110 -1.83 -16.52 -4.86
CA GLU A 110 -0.96 -17.16 -3.87
C GLU A 110 -0.95 -16.31 -2.60
N LEU A 111 -1.56 -16.82 -1.52
CA LEU A 111 -1.62 -16.12 -0.24
C LEU A 111 -0.86 -16.90 0.83
N HIS A 112 0.10 -16.24 1.46
CA HIS A 112 1.01 -16.82 2.43
C HIS A 112 0.74 -16.30 3.85
N HIS A 113 0.55 -17.22 4.80
CA HIS A 113 0.58 -16.91 6.23
C HIS A 113 2.04 -16.84 6.69
N SER A 114 2.71 -15.74 6.37
CA SER A 114 4.14 -15.57 6.63
C SER A 114 4.56 -14.10 6.68
N CYS A 115 5.82 -13.85 7.03
CA CYS A 115 6.35 -12.51 7.15
C CYS A 115 6.68 -11.90 5.79
N GLY A 116 5.93 -10.88 5.41
CA GLY A 116 6.14 -10.16 4.16
C GLY A 116 7.38 -9.24 4.14
N VAL A 117 8.10 -9.13 5.25
CA VAL A 117 9.41 -8.47 5.26
C VAL A 117 10.47 -9.40 4.70
N GLU A 118 10.49 -10.67 5.13
CA GLU A 118 11.44 -11.68 4.69
C GLU A 118 11.08 -12.28 3.34
N MET A 119 9.79 -12.54 3.06
CA MET A 119 9.31 -13.22 1.84
C MET A 119 10.09 -14.51 1.56
N GLU A 120 10.23 -15.37 2.57
CA GLU A 120 11.09 -16.56 2.55
C GLU A 120 10.70 -17.54 1.45
N GLU A 121 9.41 -17.63 1.11
CA GLU A 121 8.89 -18.48 0.03
C GLU A 121 9.52 -18.15 -1.34
N TYR A 122 10.00 -16.91 -1.49
CA TYR A 122 10.58 -16.39 -2.72
C TYR A 122 12.05 -15.98 -2.58
N LYS A 123 12.79 -16.49 -1.58
CA LYS A 123 14.17 -16.04 -1.33
C LYS A 123 15.12 -16.25 -2.50
N GLU A 124 14.91 -17.31 -3.30
CA GLU A 124 15.69 -17.62 -4.50
C GLU A 124 15.12 -17.00 -5.79
N ALA A 125 13.92 -16.42 -5.72
CA ALA A 125 13.28 -15.81 -6.87
C ALA A 125 13.75 -14.37 -7.10
N SER A 126 13.65 -13.91 -8.35
CA SER A 126 13.90 -12.52 -8.74
C SER A 126 13.08 -12.15 -9.99
N ASN A 127 12.85 -10.86 -10.19
CA ASN A 127 12.21 -10.30 -11.38
C ASN A 127 10.90 -11.01 -11.80
N MET A 128 10.02 -11.31 -10.85
CA MET A 128 8.76 -12.01 -11.09
C MET A 128 7.51 -11.14 -10.89
N ILE A 129 7.60 -10.07 -10.12
CA ILE A 129 6.49 -9.19 -9.78
C ILE A 129 6.46 -8.01 -10.75
N ASP A 130 5.27 -7.64 -11.21
CA ASP A 130 5.05 -6.49 -12.10
C ASP A 130 4.70 -5.22 -11.31
N LEU A 131 3.99 -5.35 -10.18
CA LEU A 131 3.60 -4.26 -9.31
C LEU A 131 3.63 -4.70 -7.85
N PHE A 132 4.38 -4.00 -7.01
CA PHE A 132 4.12 -4.01 -5.57
C PHE A 132 3.24 -2.83 -5.18
N ILE A 133 2.21 -3.10 -4.37
CA ILE A 133 1.39 -2.06 -3.75
C ILE A 133 1.22 -2.39 -2.26
N ASN A 134 1.74 -1.54 -1.41
CA ASN A 134 1.82 -1.78 0.02
C ASN A 134 1.35 -0.55 0.82
N ASP A 135 0.48 -0.76 1.78
CA ASP A 135 0.13 0.23 2.82
C ASP A 135 0.87 -0.19 4.11
N ILE A 136 1.98 0.46 4.39
CA ILE A 136 2.91 0.02 5.45
C ILE A 136 2.23 0.07 6.82
N PRO A 137 2.29 -1.02 7.62
CA PRO A 137 1.84 -1.00 8.99
C PRO A 137 2.55 0.08 9.81
N TYR A 138 1.77 0.94 10.47
CA TYR A 138 2.34 2.04 11.24
C TYR A 138 2.92 1.56 12.55
N ILE A 139 4.18 1.89 12.80
CA ILE A 139 4.79 1.71 14.11
C ILE A 139 4.04 2.51 15.18
N LEU A 140 3.83 1.92 16.35
CA LEU A 140 3.11 2.53 17.47
C LEU A 140 1.67 2.98 17.11
N SER A 141 1.03 2.25 16.21
CA SER A 141 -0.41 2.37 16.03
C SER A 141 -1.14 2.14 17.36
N ALA A 142 -2.26 2.83 17.55
CA ALA A 142 -3.12 2.56 18.70
C ALA A 142 -3.78 1.17 18.61
N GLU A 143 -3.85 0.63 17.42
CA GLU A 143 -4.37 -0.71 17.12
C GLU A 143 -3.20 -1.65 16.80
N LYS A 144 -3.11 -2.74 17.53
CA LYS A 144 -2.22 -3.85 17.19
C LYS A 144 -2.90 -4.70 16.13
N TYR A 145 -2.18 -4.97 15.04
CA TYR A 145 -2.69 -5.82 13.98
C TYR A 145 -2.58 -7.31 14.32
N ASN A 146 -1.54 -7.68 15.08
CA ASN A 146 -1.31 -9.02 15.62
C ASN A 146 -0.24 -8.96 16.75
N ASP A 147 0.06 -10.09 17.38
CA ASP A 147 1.08 -10.19 18.44
C ASP A 147 2.42 -10.77 17.95
N ASP A 148 2.58 -11.02 16.65
CA ASP A 148 3.84 -11.56 16.12
C ASP A 148 4.96 -10.50 16.24
N PRO A 149 6.09 -10.82 16.88
CA PRO A 149 7.19 -9.89 17.08
C PRO A 149 7.86 -9.45 15.76
N ARG A 150 7.61 -10.14 14.65
CA ARG A 150 8.12 -9.77 13.31
C ARG A 150 7.29 -8.69 12.63
N ASP A 151 6.09 -8.40 13.13
CA ASP A 151 5.24 -7.35 12.56
C ASP A 151 5.86 -5.98 12.77
N LEU A 152 5.86 -5.17 11.72
CA LEU A 152 6.40 -3.80 11.74
C LEU A 152 5.73 -2.93 12.83
N CYS A 153 4.45 -3.14 13.13
CA CYS A 153 3.75 -2.38 14.16
C CYS A 153 4.24 -2.70 15.58
N ASN A 154 4.90 -3.84 15.79
CA ASN A 154 5.38 -4.30 17.10
C ASN A 154 6.85 -3.94 17.38
N MET A 155 7.52 -3.25 16.47
CA MET A 155 8.90 -2.80 16.64
C MET A 155 9.04 -1.86 17.85
N LYS A 156 10.12 -2.02 18.62
CA LYS A 156 10.33 -1.28 19.87
C LYS A 156 10.79 0.15 19.67
N GLY A 157 11.30 0.48 18.48
CA GLY A 157 11.82 1.82 18.16
C GLY A 157 11.90 2.09 16.66
N LEU A 158 12.21 3.34 16.31
CA LEU A 158 12.31 3.76 14.93
C LEU A 158 13.47 3.11 14.17
N ASP A 159 14.60 2.92 14.84
CA ASP A 159 15.78 2.31 14.21
C ASP A 159 15.49 0.86 13.81
N GLU A 160 14.83 0.11 14.70
CA GLU A 160 14.41 -1.26 14.42
C GLU A 160 13.36 -1.28 13.29
N PHE A 161 12.38 -0.39 13.35
CA PHE A 161 11.35 -0.27 12.32
C PHE A 161 11.96 0.02 10.94
N TYR A 162 12.80 1.05 10.83
CA TYR A 162 13.40 1.41 9.53
C TYR A 162 14.41 0.37 9.05
N GLY A 163 15.11 -0.30 9.97
CA GLY A 163 15.96 -1.45 9.62
C GLY A 163 15.14 -2.58 8.98
N ARG A 164 13.96 -2.89 9.51
CA ARG A 164 13.04 -3.89 8.95
C ARG A 164 12.44 -3.42 7.61
N VAL A 165 12.08 -2.15 7.49
CA VAL A 165 11.62 -1.57 6.23
C VAL A 165 12.71 -1.65 5.15
N GLU A 166 13.98 -1.42 5.49
CA GLU A 166 15.10 -1.58 4.55
C GLU A 166 15.22 -3.02 4.05
N VAL A 167 15.11 -4.02 4.94
CA VAL A 167 15.09 -5.45 4.55
C VAL A 167 13.91 -5.74 3.61
N MET A 168 12.73 -5.28 3.96
CA MET A 168 11.53 -5.43 3.14
C MET A 168 11.73 -4.85 1.73
N MET A 169 12.18 -3.60 1.64
CA MET A 169 12.40 -2.94 0.35
C MET A 169 13.51 -3.60 -0.48
N LYS A 170 14.54 -4.17 0.17
CA LYS A 170 15.58 -4.95 -0.51
C LYS A 170 14.98 -6.21 -1.17
N ASN A 171 14.10 -6.92 -0.47
CA ASN A 171 13.40 -8.09 -1.01
C ASN A 171 12.44 -7.69 -2.13
N MET A 172 11.66 -6.62 -1.96
CA MET A 172 10.81 -6.09 -3.01
C MET A 172 11.63 -5.71 -4.26
N LYS A 173 12.78 -5.04 -4.09
CA LYS A 173 13.70 -4.69 -5.20
C LYS A 173 14.21 -5.93 -5.94
N ARG A 174 14.49 -7.03 -5.24
CA ARG A 174 14.92 -8.29 -5.85
C ARG A 174 13.80 -8.91 -6.69
N LEU A 175 12.58 -8.90 -6.17
CA LEU A 175 11.42 -9.55 -6.78
C LEU A 175 10.75 -8.73 -7.89
N ILE A 176 10.79 -7.38 -7.82
CA ILE A 176 10.20 -6.53 -8.86
C ILE A 176 10.98 -6.69 -10.18
N LYS A 177 10.25 -6.77 -11.27
CA LYS A 177 10.83 -6.71 -12.63
C LYS A 177 11.51 -5.37 -12.86
N THR A 178 12.48 -5.36 -13.74
CA THR A 178 13.18 -4.13 -14.10
C THR A 178 12.34 -3.30 -15.06
N SER A 179 12.28 -2.01 -14.82
CA SER A 179 11.66 -1.03 -15.70
C SER A 179 12.63 -0.60 -16.79
N ASN A 180 12.11 -0.28 -17.95
CA ASN A 180 12.86 0.31 -19.05
C ASN A 180 12.11 1.57 -19.53
N TYR A 181 12.72 2.73 -19.33
CA TYR A 181 12.08 4.00 -19.65
C TYR A 181 11.90 4.17 -21.16
N GLU A 182 12.91 3.78 -21.95
CA GLU A 182 12.90 3.93 -23.42
C GLU A 182 11.83 3.06 -24.08
N ASP A 183 11.60 1.86 -23.55
CA ASP A 183 10.60 0.94 -24.07
C ASP A 183 9.19 1.16 -23.46
N GLY A 184 9.05 2.12 -22.55
CA GLY A 184 7.80 2.38 -21.86
C GLY A 184 7.39 1.23 -20.91
N VAL A 185 8.34 0.39 -20.50
CA VAL A 185 8.11 -0.68 -19.51
C VAL A 185 8.25 -0.11 -18.12
N PHE A 186 7.15 -0.14 -17.37
CA PHE A 186 7.07 0.45 -16.06
C PHE A 186 6.57 -0.57 -15.02
N LYS A 187 7.43 -0.92 -14.06
CA LYS A 187 7.19 -1.96 -13.04
C LYS A 187 7.53 -1.38 -11.66
N PRO A 188 6.56 -0.74 -10.99
CA PRO A 188 6.85 0.01 -9.77
C PRO A 188 6.65 -0.77 -8.49
N ILE A 189 7.28 -0.24 -7.44
CA ILE A 189 6.97 -0.49 -6.03
C ILE A 189 6.27 0.74 -5.50
N ILE A 190 5.01 0.60 -5.10
CA ILE A 190 4.22 1.68 -4.50
C ILE A 190 4.12 1.45 -3.01
N MET A 191 4.64 2.41 -2.24
CA MET A 191 4.60 2.38 -0.78
C MET A 191 3.75 3.54 -0.27
N LYS A 192 2.56 3.23 0.22
CA LYS A 192 1.69 4.21 0.83
C LYS A 192 2.08 4.41 2.29
N VAL A 193 2.31 5.65 2.66
CA VAL A 193 2.78 6.02 3.99
C VAL A 193 2.09 7.29 4.48
N GLY A 194 1.90 7.37 5.77
CA GLY A 194 1.36 8.57 6.40
C GLY A 194 2.27 9.07 7.51
N SER A 195 2.48 10.38 7.56
CA SER A 195 3.21 11.01 8.66
C SER A 195 2.47 10.85 9.98
N GLN A 196 3.18 10.67 11.07
CA GLN A 196 2.62 10.55 12.42
C GLN A 196 3.12 11.68 13.32
N ARG A 197 2.22 12.23 14.15
CA ARG A 197 2.60 13.22 15.16
C ARG A 197 2.80 12.53 16.51
N ARG A 198 3.97 12.77 17.11
CA ARG A 198 4.40 12.13 18.35
C ARG A 198 4.50 13.10 19.53
N GLY A 199 3.46 13.85 19.77
CA GLY A 199 3.42 14.79 20.90
C GLY A 199 4.64 15.73 20.91
N LYS A 200 5.42 15.72 22.00
CA LYS A 200 6.63 16.56 22.14
C LYS A 200 7.77 16.21 21.16
N LYS A 201 7.76 15.01 20.58
CA LYS A 201 8.77 14.57 19.60
C LYS A 201 8.51 15.09 18.19
N GLY A 202 7.43 15.84 17.98
CA GLY A 202 7.14 16.48 16.72
C GLY A 202 6.46 15.58 15.67
N LEU A 203 6.64 15.93 14.42
CA LEU A 203 6.16 15.18 13.27
C LEU A 203 7.20 14.14 12.85
N MET A 204 6.77 12.90 12.72
CA MET A 204 7.54 11.82 12.10
C MET A 204 7.14 11.77 10.62
N ASP A 205 8.02 12.19 9.74
CA ASP A 205 7.80 12.19 8.30
C ASP A 205 8.31 10.88 7.68
N MET A 206 7.50 9.83 7.81
CA MET A 206 7.85 8.50 7.31
C MET A 206 8.06 8.48 5.79
N ALA A 207 7.41 9.36 5.05
CA ALA A 207 7.58 9.41 3.60
C ALA A 207 9.01 9.79 3.22
N THR A 208 9.56 10.81 3.87
CA THR A 208 10.97 11.21 3.66
C THR A 208 11.95 10.13 4.10
N ASP A 209 11.72 9.51 5.26
CA ASP A 209 12.61 8.46 5.77
C ASP A 209 12.65 7.23 4.82
N ILE A 210 11.48 6.80 4.32
CA ILE A 210 11.38 5.66 3.40
C ILE A 210 11.93 6.02 2.01
N GLU A 211 11.76 7.26 1.55
CA GLU A 211 12.42 7.73 0.34
C GLU A 211 13.95 7.60 0.45
N MET A 212 14.52 7.99 1.56
CA MET A 212 15.97 7.87 1.79
C MET A 212 16.43 6.42 1.78
N ILE A 213 15.65 5.49 2.35
CA ILE A 213 15.92 4.05 2.27
C ILE A 213 15.87 3.57 0.81
N GLY A 214 14.86 3.95 0.04
CA GLY A 214 14.75 3.59 -1.37
C GLY A 214 15.95 4.06 -2.19
N ARG A 215 16.40 5.31 -2.00
CA ARG A 215 17.58 5.86 -2.66
C ARG A 215 18.86 5.12 -2.26
N LYS A 216 19.03 4.80 -0.98
CA LYS A 216 20.16 3.99 -0.48
C LYS A 216 20.22 2.62 -1.15
N LEU A 217 19.07 2.02 -1.45
CA LEU A 217 18.93 0.76 -2.15
C LEU A 217 19.06 0.89 -3.68
N ASN A 218 19.42 2.06 -4.22
CA ASN A 218 19.44 2.34 -5.66
C ASN A 218 18.11 2.05 -6.35
N LEU A 219 17.00 2.43 -5.70
CA LEU A 219 15.70 2.57 -6.33
C LEU A 219 15.52 4.04 -6.75
N THR A 220 15.02 4.26 -7.95
CA THR A 220 14.68 5.61 -8.41
C THR A 220 13.30 5.96 -7.87
N LEU A 221 13.18 7.06 -7.12
CA LEU A 221 11.88 7.64 -6.83
C LEU A 221 11.36 8.28 -8.11
N HIS A 222 10.35 7.63 -8.69
CA HIS A 222 9.73 8.07 -9.94
C HIS A 222 8.67 9.14 -9.71
N ASP A 223 7.85 8.96 -8.67
CA ASP A 223 6.77 9.91 -8.35
C ASP A 223 6.44 9.91 -6.85
N LYS A 224 5.79 11.01 -6.41
CA LYS A 224 5.13 11.16 -5.11
C LYS A 224 3.68 11.55 -5.34
N ILE A 225 2.76 10.64 -5.00
CA ILE A 225 1.33 10.87 -5.15
C ILE A 225 0.75 11.21 -3.78
N PHE A 226 0.15 12.38 -3.68
CA PHE A 226 -0.49 12.85 -2.45
C PHE A 226 -1.96 12.45 -2.46
N ASN A 227 -2.32 11.56 -1.53
CA ASN A 227 -3.68 11.11 -1.36
C ASN A 227 -4.35 12.01 -0.31
N GLU A 228 -5.30 12.82 -0.73
CA GLU A 228 -6.05 13.68 0.18
C GLU A 228 -6.94 12.83 1.10
N LEU A 229 -6.86 13.10 2.39
CA LEU A 229 -7.71 12.50 3.41
C LEU A 229 -8.76 13.52 3.84
N ARG A 230 -10.00 13.09 3.97
CA ARG A 230 -10.99 13.93 4.68
C ARG A 230 -10.68 13.89 6.16
N PRO A 231 -10.33 15.03 6.78
CA PRO A 231 -10.05 15.08 8.20
C PRO A 231 -11.29 14.66 9.00
N ASN A 232 -11.05 13.88 10.06
CA ASN A 232 -12.10 13.60 11.03
C ASN A 232 -12.37 14.89 11.82
N MET A 233 -13.49 15.55 11.53
CA MET A 233 -13.88 16.86 12.08
C MET A 233 -14.56 16.75 13.45
N GLN A 234 -14.22 15.75 14.25
CA GLN A 234 -14.72 15.69 15.63
C GLN A 234 -14.22 16.87 16.44
N SER A 235 -15.11 17.50 17.17
CA SER A 235 -14.85 18.78 17.91
C SER A 235 -13.68 18.66 18.89
N TYR A 236 -13.48 17.51 19.53
CA TYR A 236 -12.36 17.31 20.45
C TYR A 236 -11.00 17.30 19.73
N ILE A 237 -10.93 16.79 18.49
CA ILE A 237 -9.72 16.79 17.66
C ILE A 237 -9.38 18.22 17.28
N ILE A 238 -10.37 19.01 16.83
CA ILE A 238 -10.21 20.41 16.47
C ILE A 238 -9.67 21.20 17.66
N ASN A 239 -10.29 21.06 18.83
CA ASN A 239 -9.86 21.73 20.04
C ASN A 239 -8.44 21.33 20.46
N THR A 240 -8.08 20.06 20.32
CA THR A 240 -6.73 19.57 20.66
C THR A 240 -5.69 20.12 19.71
N THR A 241 -5.95 20.13 18.41
CA THR A 241 -5.03 20.68 17.41
C THR A 241 -4.80 22.15 17.63
N PHE A 242 -5.87 22.92 17.89
CA PHE A 242 -5.78 24.36 18.18
C PHE A 242 -4.97 24.65 19.43
N LYS A 243 -5.27 23.98 20.56
CA LYS A 243 -4.55 24.16 21.83
C LYS A 243 -3.06 23.81 21.71
N LYS A 244 -2.71 22.78 20.97
CA LYS A 244 -1.33 22.30 20.80
C LYS A 244 -0.60 22.93 19.61
N ARG A 245 -1.23 23.86 18.89
CA ARG A 245 -0.64 24.61 17.77
C ARG A 245 -0.05 23.71 16.68
N PHE A 246 -0.80 22.69 16.23
CA PHE A 246 -0.43 21.89 15.08
C PHE A 246 -1.59 21.77 14.08
N THR A 247 -1.28 21.48 12.82
CA THR A 247 -2.27 21.24 11.78
C THR A 247 -2.74 19.77 11.80
N MET A 248 -3.96 19.54 11.35
CA MET A 248 -4.46 18.17 11.16
C MET A 248 -3.79 17.52 9.95
N LYS A 249 -3.61 16.20 10.01
CA LYS A 249 -3.17 15.41 8.85
C LYS A 249 -4.31 15.37 7.84
N ILE A 250 -4.04 15.83 6.63
CA ILE A 250 -5.00 15.87 5.52
C ILE A 250 -4.57 15.04 4.32
N GLN A 251 -3.38 14.43 4.37
CA GLN A 251 -2.86 13.64 3.26
C GLN A 251 -2.05 12.43 3.73
N GLU A 252 -2.00 11.44 2.87
CA GLU A 252 -1.01 10.36 2.87
C GLU A 252 -0.21 10.45 1.58
N THR A 253 1.01 9.93 1.61
CA THR A 253 1.91 9.96 0.45
C THR A 253 2.10 8.55 -0.06
N SER A 254 1.91 8.34 -1.35
CA SER A 254 2.33 7.12 -2.03
C SER A 254 3.65 7.39 -2.76
N LEU A 255 4.71 6.73 -2.34
CA LEU A 255 6.03 6.78 -2.95
C LEU A 255 6.08 5.73 -4.06
N VAL A 256 6.36 6.14 -5.27
CA VAL A 256 6.46 5.27 -6.44
C VAL A 256 7.93 5.09 -6.79
N PHE A 257 8.46 3.91 -6.49
CA PHE A 257 9.83 3.56 -6.80
C PHE A 257 9.91 2.64 -8.01
N VAL A 258 10.98 2.75 -8.77
CA VAL A 258 11.30 1.84 -9.88
C VAL A 258 12.74 1.38 -9.82
N LYS A 259 12.96 0.17 -10.34
CA LYS A 259 14.29 -0.36 -10.63
C LYS A 259 14.50 -0.27 -12.13
N TYR A 260 15.37 0.64 -12.55
CA TYR A 260 15.79 0.75 -13.96
C TYR A 260 16.95 -0.18 -14.27
N VAL A 261 17.12 -0.48 -15.59
CA VAL A 261 18.26 -1.22 -16.13
C VAL A 261 19.56 -0.44 -15.85
#